data_983c5368efc84dba7be108a64a4a7c78
#
_entry.id   983c5368efc84dba7be108a64a4a7c78
#
_cell.length_a   1.000
_cell.length_b   1.000
_cell.length_c   1.000
_cell.angle_alpha   90.00
_cell.angle_beta   90.00
_cell.angle_gamma   90.00
#
_symmetry.space_group_name_H-M   'P 1'
#
loop_
_entity.id
_entity.type
_entity.pdbx_description
1 polymer ?
#
loop_
_entity_poly.entity_id
_entity_poly.type
_entity_poly.pdbx_seq_one_letter_code
_entity_poly.pdbx_strand_id
1 'polypeptide(L)'
;RVSRQANTSPSAASVQAIGDAARLIRSGEADVVICGGAEACIDRVSLGGFAAARALSTGFNDQPEQASRPFDNARDGFVMGEGAGVVILEEYEHAKRRGAKIYAEVVGYGLSGDAYHITSPSPDGDGGFRSMSAAMKRAGITAADIDYINAHGTSTQVGDEIELGAVERLLGNAASKVSMSSTKSSTGHLL
;
A
#
# COMPACT_ATOMS: atom_id res chain seq x y z
N ARG A 1 -27.64 7.52 -8.94
CA ARG A 1 -26.72 7.30 -10.09
C ARG A 1 -25.56 6.43 -9.61
N VAL A 2 -25.19 5.43 -10.38
CA VAL A 2 -24.02 4.59 -10.12
C VAL A 2 -22.93 5.01 -11.12
N SER A 3 -21.82 5.53 -10.63
CA SER A 3 -20.61 5.73 -11.44
C SER A 3 -19.65 4.55 -11.21
N ARG A 4 -18.88 4.18 -12.23
CA ARG A 4 -17.85 3.16 -12.16
C ARG A 4 -16.52 3.76 -12.60
N GLN A 5 -15.48 3.49 -11.86
CA GLN A 5 -14.11 3.86 -12.19
C GLN A 5 -13.22 2.63 -12.06
N ALA A 6 -12.31 2.43 -12.97
CA ALA A 6 -11.29 1.40 -12.88
C ALA A 6 -9.90 2.05 -12.85
N ASN A 7 -9.08 1.64 -11.90
CA ASN A 7 -7.69 2.01 -11.80
C ASN A 7 -6.84 0.78 -12.17
N THR A 8 -5.86 0.99 -13.02
CA THR A 8 -4.89 -0.04 -13.40
C THR A 8 -3.49 0.49 -13.10
N SER A 9 -2.92 0.00 -12.02
CA SER A 9 -1.55 0.34 -11.63
C SER A 9 -0.99 -0.83 -10.82
N PRO A 10 0.14 -1.40 -11.19
CA PRO A 10 0.75 -2.44 -10.38
C PRO A 10 0.95 -1.94 -8.94
N SER A 11 0.53 -2.74 -7.97
CA SER A 11 0.73 -2.55 -6.52
C SER A 11 0.04 -1.36 -5.85
N ALA A 12 -0.55 -0.42 -6.59
CA ALA A 12 -1.14 0.79 -6.01
C ALA A 12 -2.64 0.96 -6.31
N ALA A 13 -3.21 0.17 -7.21
CA ALA A 13 -4.57 0.36 -7.72
C ALA A 13 -5.64 0.35 -6.62
N SER A 14 -5.57 -0.58 -5.66
CA SER A 14 -6.55 -0.68 -4.59
C SER A 14 -6.48 0.51 -3.61
N VAL A 15 -5.28 0.93 -3.22
CA VAL A 15 -5.10 2.11 -2.35
C VAL A 15 -5.54 3.38 -3.07
N GLN A 16 -5.26 3.47 -4.38
CA GLN A 16 -5.73 4.57 -5.21
C GLN A 16 -7.26 4.59 -5.29
N ALA A 17 -7.90 3.43 -5.49
CA ALA A 17 -9.36 3.32 -5.50
C ALA A 17 -9.99 3.79 -4.18
N ILE A 18 -9.39 3.46 -3.03
CA ILE A 18 -9.82 3.95 -1.72
C ILE A 18 -9.66 5.48 -1.61
N GLY A 19 -8.53 6.01 -2.05
CA GLY A 19 -8.28 7.46 -2.05
C GLY A 19 -9.25 8.23 -2.95
N ASP A 20 -9.55 7.71 -4.13
CA ASP A 20 -10.50 8.31 -5.06
C ASP A 20 -11.94 8.23 -4.52
N ALA A 21 -12.31 7.10 -3.90
CA ALA A 21 -13.60 6.95 -3.21
C ALA A 21 -13.77 7.99 -2.09
N ALA A 22 -12.73 8.19 -1.27
CA ALA A 22 -12.74 9.22 -0.22
C ALA A 22 -12.89 10.64 -0.79
N ARG A 23 -12.31 10.92 -1.96
CA ARG A 23 -12.46 12.21 -2.66
C ARG A 23 -13.87 12.41 -3.17
N LEU A 24 -14.50 11.41 -3.78
CA LEU A 24 -15.89 11.46 -4.24
C LEU A 24 -16.87 11.74 -3.10
N ILE A 25 -16.64 11.13 -1.94
CA ILE A 25 -17.48 11.38 -0.76
C ILE A 25 -17.27 12.80 -0.22
N ARG A 26 -16.03 13.25 -0.11
CA ARG A 26 -15.70 14.61 0.35
C ARG A 26 -16.20 15.71 -0.57
N SER A 27 -16.26 15.47 -1.87
CA SER A 27 -16.85 16.40 -2.85
C SER A 27 -18.37 16.41 -2.85
N GLY A 28 -19.03 15.51 -2.12
CA GLY A 28 -20.49 15.38 -2.11
C GLY A 28 -21.07 14.74 -3.35
N GLU A 29 -20.24 14.09 -4.18
CA GLU A 29 -20.71 13.37 -5.37
C GLU A 29 -21.33 12.02 -5.04
N ALA A 30 -20.97 11.43 -3.89
CA ALA A 30 -21.51 10.18 -3.39
C ALA A 30 -21.53 10.14 -1.87
N ASP A 31 -22.54 9.50 -1.28
CA ASP A 31 -22.61 9.22 0.15
C ASP A 31 -21.96 7.88 0.51
N VAL A 32 -21.97 6.91 -0.41
CA VAL A 32 -21.43 5.55 -0.22
C VAL A 32 -20.68 5.13 -1.48
N VAL A 33 -19.47 4.59 -1.30
CA VAL A 33 -18.61 4.07 -2.38
C VAL A 33 -18.07 2.70 -2.00
N ILE A 34 -18.24 1.71 -2.87
CA ILE A 34 -17.58 0.40 -2.75
C ILE A 34 -16.25 0.51 -3.52
N CYS A 35 -15.13 0.22 -2.86
CA CYS A 35 -13.80 0.32 -3.44
C CYS A 35 -12.86 -0.77 -2.93
N GLY A 36 -11.76 -0.98 -3.61
CA GLY A 36 -10.78 -2.01 -3.28
C GLY A 36 -10.05 -2.52 -4.51
N GLY A 37 -9.53 -3.72 -4.46
CA GLY A 37 -8.84 -4.37 -5.55
C GLY A 37 -8.90 -5.89 -5.47
N ALA A 38 -8.62 -6.51 -6.60
CA ALA A 38 -8.51 -7.95 -6.74
C ALA A 38 -7.41 -8.28 -7.76
N GLU A 39 -6.65 -9.33 -7.49
CA GLU A 39 -5.62 -9.82 -8.38
C GLU A 39 -5.57 -11.36 -8.38
N ALA A 40 -5.42 -11.94 -9.57
CA ALA A 40 -5.27 -13.36 -9.80
C ALA A 40 -4.26 -13.58 -10.94
N CYS A 41 -3.01 -13.22 -10.70
CA CYS A 41 -1.96 -13.18 -11.73
C CYS A 41 -0.90 -14.26 -11.58
N ILE A 42 -1.15 -15.34 -10.81
CA ILE A 42 -0.21 -16.47 -10.74
C ILE A 42 -0.35 -17.34 -11.98
N ASP A 43 0.19 -16.84 -13.07
CA ASP A 43 0.25 -17.51 -14.37
C ASP A 43 1.69 -17.52 -14.93
N ARG A 44 1.91 -18.27 -16.01
CA ARG A 44 3.24 -18.43 -16.60
C ARG A 44 3.83 -17.13 -17.15
N VAL A 45 3.00 -16.22 -17.64
CA VAL A 45 3.45 -14.96 -18.25
C VAL A 45 3.89 -14.00 -17.17
N SER A 46 3.05 -13.82 -16.14
CA SER A 46 3.34 -12.95 -15.00
C SER A 46 4.55 -13.45 -14.20
N LEU A 47 4.59 -14.74 -13.88
CA LEU A 47 5.75 -15.34 -13.20
C LEU A 47 7.02 -15.21 -14.05
N GLY A 48 6.94 -15.49 -15.36
CA GLY A 48 8.08 -15.36 -16.27
C GLY A 48 8.58 -13.92 -16.38
N GLY A 49 7.69 -12.95 -16.43
CA GLY A 49 8.03 -11.52 -16.49
C GLY A 49 8.75 -11.05 -15.22
N PHE A 50 8.22 -11.35 -14.04
CA PHE A 50 8.86 -10.97 -12.77
C PHE A 50 10.13 -11.76 -12.48
N ALA A 51 10.22 -13.04 -12.92
CA ALA A 51 11.46 -13.81 -12.85
C ALA A 51 12.55 -13.20 -13.74
N ALA A 52 12.20 -12.79 -14.97
CA ALA A 52 13.12 -12.10 -15.87
C ALA A 52 13.60 -10.76 -15.29
N ALA A 53 12.73 -10.05 -14.57
CA ALA A 53 13.06 -8.83 -13.84
C ALA A 53 13.88 -9.10 -12.55
N ARG A 54 14.12 -10.36 -12.18
CA ARG A 54 14.81 -10.78 -10.94
C ARG A 54 14.17 -10.22 -9.68
N ALA A 55 12.86 -10.12 -9.67
CA ALA A 55 12.10 -9.52 -8.56
C ALA A 55 11.53 -10.57 -7.59
N LEU A 56 11.45 -11.84 -8.01
CA LEU A 56 10.87 -12.92 -7.21
C LEU A 56 11.89 -13.57 -6.27
N SER A 57 11.40 -14.00 -5.10
CA SER A 57 12.13 -14.90 -4.22
C SER A 57 12.32 -16.27 -4.90
N THR A 58 13.54 -16.77 -4.88
CA THR A 58 13.89 -18.08 -5.48
C THR A 58 14.71 -18.97 -4.56
N GLY A 59 15.29 -18.43 -3.50
CA GLY A 59 16.15 -19.14 -2.55
C GLY A 59 15.41 -19.99 -1.52
N PHE A 60 14.07 -19.88 -1.44
CA PHE A 60 13.25 -20.52 -0.41
C PHE A 60 12.23 -21.53 -0.94
N ASN A 61 12.42 -22.05 -2.15
CA ASN A 61 11.46 -23.00 -2.74
C ASN A 61 11.28 -24.30 -1.92
N ASP A 62 12.29 -24.70 -1.17
CA ASP A 62 12.23 -25.87 -0.26
C ASP A 62 11.63 -25.51 1.11
N GLN A 63 11.45 -24.25 1.42
CA GLN A 63 10.90 -23.71 2.67
C GLN A 63 10.01 -22.49 2.37
N PRO A 64 8.91 -22.68 1.63
CA PRO A 64 8.11 -21.56 1.08
C PRO A 64 7.49 -20.66 2.15
N GLU A 65 7.23 -21.18 3.34
CA GLU A 65 6.73 -20.40 4.48
C GLU A 65 7.73 -19.36 5.00
N GLN A 66 9.00 -19.44 4.58
CA GLN A 66 10.06 -18.49 4.94
C GLN A 66 10.39 -17.50 3.81
N ALA A 67 9.77 -17.64 2.65
CA ALA A 67 10.14 -16.89 1.44
C ALA A 67 9.74 -15.41 1.52
N SER A 68 8.51 -15.10 1.96
CA SER A 68 8.07 -13.72 2.13
C SER A 68 8.51 -13.20 3.51
N ARG A 69 9.57 -12.41 3.52
CA ARG A 69 10.24 -11.93 4.74
C ARG A 69 10.63 -10.46 4.66
N PRO A 70 9.64 -9.54 4.57
CA PRO A 70 9.90 -8.10 4.48
C PRO A 70 10.85 -7.60 5.57
N PHE A 71 11.79 -6.75 5.20
CA PHE A 71 12.81 -6.13 6.05
C PHE A 71 13.86 -7.10 6.66
N ASP A 72 13.76 -8.40 6.41
CA ASP A 72 14.73 -9.39 6.88
C ASP A 72 16.02 -9.33 6.03
N ASN A 73 17.17 -9.58 6.67
CA ASN A 73 18.46 -9.55 5.98
C ASN A 73 18.64 -10.64 4.93
N ALA A 74 17.93 -11.77 5.08
CA ALA A 74 17.97 -12.88 4.14
C ALA A 74 16.91 -12.80 3.03
N ARG A 75 16.13 -11.72 2.96
CA ARG A 75 15.13 -11.53 1.90
C ARG A 75 15.81 -11.51 0.52
N ASP A 76 15.18 -12.13 -0.46
CA ASP A 76 15.74 -12.27 -1.80
C ASP A 76 14.77 -11.90 -2.94
N GLY A 77 13.61 -11.40 -2.62
CA GLY A 77 12.58 -11.00 -3.58
C GLY A 77 11.17 -11.17 -3.03
N PHE A 78 10.17 -10.78 -3.78
CA PHE A 78 8.78 -10.95 -3.35
C PHE A 78 8.22 -12.33 -3.72
N VAL A 79 7.20 -12.75 -2.97
CA VAL A 79 6.37 -13.93 -3.27
C VAL A 79 5.06 -13.44 -3.85
N MET A 80 4.73 -13.90 -5.06
CA MET A 80 3.47 -13.54 -5.72
C MET A 80 2.29 -14.20 -5.00
N GLY A 81 1.25 -13.44 -4.73
CA GLY A 81 0.00 -13.91 -4.14
C GLY A 81 -1.20 -13.53 -4.99
N GLU A 82 -2.34 -14.13 -4.70
CA GLU A 82 -3.64 -13.80 -5.29
C GLU A 82 -4.64 -13.49 -4.19
N GLY A 83 -5.59 -12.64 -4.48
CA GLY A 83 -6.65 -12.31 -3.54
C GLY A 83 -7.43 -11.07 -3.90
N ALA A 84 -8.36 -10.73 -3.04
CA ALA A 84 -9.19 -9.55 -3.17
C ALA A 84 -9.47 -8.91 -1.81
N GLY A 85 -9.56 -7.59 -1.78
CA GLY A 85 -10.01 -6.84 -0.64
C GLY A 85 -10.94 -5.71 -1.07
N VAL A 86 -12.12 -5.66 -0.47
CA VAL A 86 -13.12 -4.65 -0.77
C VAL A 86 -13.56 -3.99 0.53
N VAL A 87 -13.65 -2.68 0.53
CA VAL A 87 -14.17 -1.88 1.62
C VAL A 87 -15.31 -0.98 1.14
N ILE A 88 -16.17 -0.62 2.07
CA ILE A 88 -17.24 0.34 1.84
C ILE A 88 -16.85 1.62 2.58
N LEU A 89 -16.66 2.69 1.84
CA LEU A 89 -16.53 4.03 2.39
C LEU A 89 -17.90 4.71 2.41
N GLU A 90 -18.17 5.41 3.48
CA GLU A 90 -19.45 6.08 3.68
C GLU A 90 -19.22 7.44 4.35
N GLU A 91 -20.01 8.43 3.97
CA GLU A 91 -20.01 9.74 4.63
C GLU A 91 -20.34 9.56 6.14
N TYR A 92 -19.58 10.20 6.99
CA TYR A 92 -19.58 9.95 8.43
C TYR A 92 -20.96 10.16 9.08
N GLU A 93 -21.62 11.29 8.81
CA GLU A 93 -22.94 11.56 9.38
C GLU A 93 -24.04 10.69 8.74
N HIS A 94 -23.89 10.29 7.48
CA HIS A 94 -24.76 9.31 6.85
C HIS A 94 -24.69 7.96 7.56
N ALA A 95 -23.46 7.47 7.84
CA ALA A 95 -23.24 6.22 8.58
C ALA A 95 -23.84 6.28 9.99
N LYS A 96 -23.63 7.38 10.71
CA LYS A 96 -24.18 7.59 12.06
C LYS A 96 -25.69 7.61 12.07
N ARG A 97 -26.35 8.31 11.15
CA ARG A 97 -27.82 8.39 11.07
C ARG A 97 -28.49 7.04 10.92
N ARG A 98 -27.86 6.10 10.22
CA ARG A 98 -28.39 4.74 10.06
C ARG A 98 -27.89 3.72 11.10
N GLY A 99 -27.11 4.16 12.10
CA GLY A 99 -26.55 3.30 13.13
C GLY A 99 -25.50 2.30 12.63
N ALA A 100 -24.76 2.65 11.58
CA ALA A 100 -23.72 1.79 11.04
C ALA A 100 -22.57 1.59 12.03
N LYS A 101 -21.98 0.39 12.05
CA LYS A 101 -20.72 0.17 12.73
C LYS A 101 -19.60 0.82 11.93
N ILE A 102 -18.92 1.80 12.50
CA ILE A 102 -17.76 2.46 11.92
C ILE A 102 -16.52 1.76 12.48
N TYR A 103 -15.67 1.25 11.59
CA TYR A 103 -14.43 0.57 11.95
C TYR A 103 -13.25 1.52 12.07
N ALA A 104 -13.17 2.50 11.17
CA ALA A 104 -12.13 3.52 11.11
C ALA A 104 -12.58 4.67 10.21
N GLU A 105 -11.84 5.76 10.23
CA GLU A 105 -12.02 6.91 9.35
C GLU A 105 -10.83 7.05 8.40
N VAL A 106 -11.09 7.31 7.11
CA VAL A 106 -10.07 7.66 6.12
C VAL A 106 -9.86 9.17 6.19
N VAL A 107 -8.86 9.60 6.94
CA VAL A 107 -8.61 11.02 7.20
C VAL A 107 -7.65 11.68 6.21
N GLY A 108 -6.79 10.91 5.54
CA GLY A 108 -5.81 11.44 4.59
C GLY A 108 -5.49 10.46 3.47
N TYR A 109 -5.05 11.00 2.35
CA TYR A 109 -4.59 10.25 1.18
C TYR A 109 -3.50 11.04 0.47
N GLY A 110 -2.46 10.35 0.02
CA GLY A 110 -1.35 10.93 -0.72
C GLY A 110 -1.00 10.12 -1.96
N LEU A 111 -0.60 10.80 -3.00
CA LEU A 111 -0.21 10.24 -4.28
C LEU A 111 1.01 10.97 -4.80
N SER A 112 1.95 10.23 -5.36
CA SER A 112 3.13 10.75 -6.05
C SER A 112 3.60 9.77 -7.11
N GLY A 113 4.47 10.22 -8.00
CA GLY A 113 5.20 9.39 -8.95
C GLY A 113 6.68 9.73 -8.88
N ASP A 114 7.56 8.73 -9.00
CA ASP A 114 9.02 8.91 -8.93
C ASP A 114 9.60 9.52 -10.20
N ALA A 115 9.02 9.19 -11.37
CA ALA A 115 9.56 9.56 -12.69
C ALA A 115 11.07 9.20 -12.84
N TYR A 116 11.49 8.11 -12.21
CA TYR A 116 12.88 7.70 -12.11
C TYR A 116 13.20 6.50 -13.00
N HIS A 117 12.57 5.36 -12.76
CA HIS A 117 12.83 4.12 -13.44
C HIS A 117 11.54 3.32 -13.60
N ILE A 118 11.49 2.42 -14.59
CA ILE A 118 10.28 1.65 -14.94
C ILE A 118 9.87 0.67 -13.82
N THR A 119 10.83 0.12 -13.06
CA THR A 119 10.56 -0.88 -12.02
C THR A 119 11.22 -0.61 -10.68
N SER A 120 12.18 0.31 -10.59
CA SER A 120 12.93 0.60 -9.37
C SER A 120 12.48 1.92 -8.75
N PRO A 121 12.30 1.99 -7.42
CA PRO A 121 12.08 3.25 -6.74
C PRO A 121 13.30 4.17 -6.85
N SER A 122 13.07 5.47 -6.70
CA SER A 122 14.16 6.45 -6.59
C SER A 122 15.01 6.13 -5.34
N PRO A 123 16.36 6.10 -5.45
CA PRO A 123 17.23 5.72 -4.34
C PRO A 123 17.08 6.56 -3.07
N ASP A 124 16.61 7.79 -3.19
CA ASP A 124 16.35 8.70 -2.07
C ASP A 124 14.97 8.51 -1.41
N GLY A 125 14.14 7.62 -1.96
CA GLY A 125 12.77 7.36 -1.48
C GLY A 125 11.82 8.55 -1.57
N ASP A 126 12.12 9.56 -2.38
CA ASP A 126 11.39 10.82 -2.41
C ASP A 126 9.92 10.66 -2.77
N GLY A 127 9.59 9.77 -3.70
CA GLY A 127 8.20 9.49 -4.05
C GLY A 127 7.38 8.97 -2.87
N GLY A 128 7.92 7.98 -2.15
CA GLY A 128 7.30 7.46 -0.93
C GLY A 128 7.15 8.54 0.14
N PHE A 129 8.19 9.30 0.39
CA PHE A 129 8.17 10.43 1.32
C PHE A 129 7.09 11.46 0.95
N ARG A 130 7.01 11.89 -0.32
CA ARG A 130 6.02 12.87 -0.79
C ARG A 130 4.59 12.39 -0.66
N SER A 131 4.32 11.12 -0.99
CA SER A 131 2.97 10.55 -0.87
C SER A 131 2.52 10.47 0.59
N MET A 132 3.37 10.01 1.50
CA MET A 132 3.09 9.97 2.94
C MET A 132 2.92 11.37 3.52
N SER A 133 3.81 12.31 3.17
CA SER A 133 3.71 13.72 3.60
C SER A 133 2.40 14.37 3.14
N ALA A 134 1.97 14.09 1.90
CA ALA A 134 0.71 14.60 1.38
C ALA A 134 -0.50 14.01 2.12
N ALA A 135 -0.46 12.72 2.49
CA ALA A 135 -1.51 12.09 3.28
C ALA A 135 -1.62 12.74 4.67
N MET A 136 -0.50 12.88 5.37
CA MET A 136 -0.46 13.52 6.70
C MET A 136 -0.94 14.98 6.63
N LYS A 137 -0.48 15.75 5.64
CA LYS A 137 -0.91 17.13 5.46
C LYS A 137 -2.43 17.24 5.26
N ARG A 138 -3.02 16.35 4.47
CA ARG A 138 -4.47 16.32 4.24
C ARG A 138 -5.26 15.85 5.46
N ALA A 139 -4.67 14.98 6.26
CA ALA A 139 -5.24 14.54 7.53
C ALA A 139 -5.14 15.60 8.63
N GLY A 140 -4.25 16.58 8.48
CA GLY A 140 -3.97 17.58 9.52
C GLY A 140 -3.21 17.02 10.71
N ILE A 141 -2.42 15.95 10.52
CA ILE A 141 -1.65 15.26 11.56
C ILE A 141 -0.14 15.43 11.36
N THR A 142 0.59 15.14 12.41
CA THR A 142 2.06 15.17 12.48
C THR A 142 2.63 13.77 12.64
N ALA A 143 3.95 13.62 12.58
CA ALA A 143 4.62 12.35 12.84
C ALA A 143 4.35 11.80 14.26
N ALA A 144 4.08 12.67 15.23
CA ALA A 144 3.77 12.28 16.59
C ALA A 144 2.40 11.60 16.77
N ASP A 145 1.54 11.74 15.78
CA ASP A 145 0.19 11.17 15.77
C ASP A 145 0.13 9.80 15.10
N ILE A 146 1.28 9.29 14.62
CA ILE A 146 1.39 7.98 13.96
C ILE A 146 1.83 6.94 14.99
N ASP A 147 1.04 5.91 15.14
CA ASP A 147 1.33 4.77 16.02
C ASP A 147 1.85 3.56 15.24
N TYR A 148 1.35 3.36 14.02
CA TYR A 148 1.63 2.17 13.23
C TYR A 148 1.65 2.45 11.72
N ILE A 149 2.57 1.78 11.01
CA ILE A 149 2.65 1.78 9.56
C ILE A 149 2.53 0.35 9.04
N ASN A 150 1.51 0.09 8.22
CA ASN A 150 1.47 -1.09 7.37
C ASN A 150 2.22 -0.77 6.09
N ALA A 151 3.43 -1.27 5.98
CA ALA A 151 4.33 -0.96 4.89
C ALA A 151 3.95 -1.62 3.57
N HIS A 152 4.45 -1.09 2.47
CA HIS A 152 4.49 -1.81 1.21
C HIS A 152 5.32 -3.08 1.35
N GLY A 153 6.55 -2.98 1.89
CA GLY A 153 7.35 -4.09 2.40
C GLY A 153 7.20 -5.38 1.62
N THR A 154 7.75 -5.43 0.41
CA THR A 154 7.54 -6.54 -0.53
C THR A 154 8.50 -7.70 -0.35
N SER A 155 9.44 -7.63 0.59
CA SER A 155 10.55 -8.58 0.74
C SER A 155 11.60 -8.47 -0.38
N THR A 156 11.68 -7.32 -1.04
CA THR A 156 12.73 -7.01 -2.02
C THR A 156 13.89 -6.30 -1.34
N GLN A 157 15.12 -6.60 -1.76
CA GLN A 157 16.32 -6.07 -1.13
C GLN A 157 16.33 -4.53 -1.16
N VAL A 158 16.15 -3.95 -2.33
CA VAL A 158 16.24 -2.49 -2.55
C VAL A 158 14.96 -1.78 -2.11
N GLY A 159 13.80 -2.36 -2.41
CA GLY A 159 12.51 -1.73 -2.14
C GLY A 159 12.26 -1.50 -0.65
N ASP A 160 12.49 -2.52 0.17
CA ASP A 160 12.26 -2.46 1.61
C ASP A 160 13.20 -1.46 2.29
N GLU A 161 14.48 -1.39 1.86
CA GLU A 161 15.46 -0.46 2.40
C GLU A 161 15.09 1.01 2.08
N ILE A 162 14.73 1.27 0.83
CA ILE A 162 14.33 2.62 0.40
C ILE A 162 13.05 3.07 1.11
N GLU A 163 12.07 2.18 1.25
CA GLU A 163 10.84 2.48 1.98
C GLU A 163 11.12 2.81 3.45
N LEU A 164 11.95 2.00 4.11
CA LEU A 164 12.35 2.27 5.51
C LEU A 164 13.02 3.63 5.64
N GLY A 165 13.96 3.96 4.77
CA GLY A 165 14.62 5.28 4.76
C GLY A 165 13.65 6.44 4.53
N ALA A 166 12.64 6.27 3.67
CA ALA A 166 11.60 7.28 3.45
C ALA A 166 10.72 7.46 4.70
N VAL A 167 10.38 6.37 5.40
CA VAL A 167 9.63 6.41 6.65
C VAL A 167 10.45 7.08 7.76
N GLU A 168 11.71 6.73 7.93
CA GLU A 168 12.60 7.37 8.91
C GLU A 168 12.73 8.88 8.66
N ARG A 169 12.91 9.26 7.40
CA ARG A 169 12.95 10.67 7.00
C ARG A 169 11.65 11.42 7.33
N LEU A 170 10.49 10.75 7.14
CA LEU A 170 9.18 11.34 7.42
C LEU A 170 8.95 11.54 8.92
N LEU A 171 9.27 10.53 9.70
CA LEU A 171 8.96 10.48 11.12
C LEU A 171 10.00 11.22 11.98
N GLY A 172 11.25 11.31 11.53
CA GLY A 172 12.33 11.93 12.28
C GLY A 172 12.44 11.36 13.70
N ASN A 173 12.38 12.22 14.71
CA ASN A 173 12.47 11.80 16.12
C ASN A 173 11.31 10.91 16.59
N ALA A 174 10.20 10.87 15.89
CA ALA A 174 9.05 10.01 16.22
C ALA A 174 9.26 8.56 15.76
N ALA A 175 10.21 8.27 14.87
CA ALA A 175 10.43 6.95 14.29
C ALA A 175 10.61 5.84 15.34
N SER A 176 11.29 6.12 16.45
CA SER A 176 11.50 5.14 17.52
C SER A 176 10.25 4.72 18.30
N LYS A 177 9.13 5.43 18.11
CA LYS A 177 7.85 5.17 18.80
C LYS A 177 6.82 4.52 17.88
N VAL A 178 7.08 4.45 16.58
CA VAL A 178 6.15 3.94 15.58
C VAL A 178 6.47 2.48 15.30
N SER A 179 5.45 1.62 15.35
CA SER A 179 5.57 0.23 14.92
C SER A 179 5.36 0.13 13.42
N MET A 180 6.13 -0.74 12.75
CA MET A 180 6.02 -0.96 11.32
C MET A 180 6.07 -2.46 11.00
N SER A 181 5.20 -2.92 10.12
CA SER A 181 5.26 -4.27 9.57
C SER A 181 4.62 -4.31 8.18
N SER A 182 4.82 -5.40 7.47
CA SER A 182 4.12 -5.66 6.20
C SER A 182 3.29 -6.93 6.31
N THR A 183 2.00 -6.84 6.00
CA THR A 183 1.09 -8.00 5.91
C THR A 183 1.50 -8.97 4.80
N LYS A 184 2.36 -8.54 3.87
CA LYS A 184 2.90 -9.40 2.82
C LYS A 184 3.81 -10.50 3.33
N SER A 185 4.29 -10.42 4.58
CA SER A 185 4.96 -11.55 5.24
C SER A 185 4.06 -12.79 5.35
N SER A 186 2.75 -12.60 5.41
CA SER A 186 1.76 -13.68 5.55
C SER A 186 1.04 -14.00 4.24
N THR A 187 0.78 -13.00 3.39
CA THR A 187 -0.06 -13.15 2.20
C THR A 187 0.73 -13.19 0.89
N GLY A 188 2.01 -12.85 0.91
CA GLY A 188 2.73 -12.49 -0.30
C GLY A 188 2.25 -11.17 -0.89
N HIS A 189 2.71 -10.86 -2.09
CA HIS A 189 2.38 -9.65 -2.81
C HIS A 189 1.29 -9.93 -3.86
N LEU A 190 0.14 -9.32 -3.70
CA LEU A 190 -1.02 -9.49 -4.57
C LEU A 190 -1.03 -8.48 -5.75
N LEU A 191 0.11 -7.87 -6.01
CA LEU A 191 0.33 -6.88 -7.10
C LEU A 191 -0.64 -5.70 -7.17
#